data_baa11c40e2af3b831a284af6ba3513ea
#
_entry.id   baa11c40e2af3b831a284af6ba3513ea
#
_cell.length_a   1.000
_cell.length_b   1.000
_cell.length_c   1.000
_cell.angle_alpha   90.00
_cell.angle_beta   90.00
_cell.angle_gamma   90.00
#
_symmetry.space_group_name_H-M   'P 1'
#
loop_
_entity.id
_entity.type
_entity.pdbx_description
1 polymer ?
#
loop_
_entity_poly.entity_id
_entity_poly.type
_entity_poly.pdbx_seq_one_letter_code
_entity_poly.pdbx_strand_id
1 'polypeptide(L)'
;MLKHQKSLRMGRFSQANQIYHITFTTKNRVPIFKSFANARLVIHALKQSDELQHTNTLAFVVMPDHVHWLFDLGSKHQLHQVVKTIKSKVTIKIGQPIWQAGYYDHAIRKDEDIVNIARYIIANPIRAGLVKKVGDYPHWHAIWL
;
A
#
# COMPACT_ATOMS: atom_id res chain seq x y z
N MET A 1 -12.10 8.16 -12.00
CA MET A 1 -10.90 8.86 -12.32
C MET A 1 -9.63 8.07 -12.12
N LEU A 2 -9.59 7.29 -11.18
CA LEU A 2 -8.38 6.59 -10.88
C LEU A 2 -8.09 5.41 -11.77
N LYS A 3 -9.10 4.88 -12.43
CA LYS A 3 -8.93 3.72 -13.25
C LYS A 3 -7.92 3.90 -14.37
N HIS A 4 -7.65 5.11 -14.75
CA HIS A 4 -6.67 5.36 -15.81
C HIS A 4 -5.28 5.63 -15.25
N GLN A 5 -5.07 5.39 -13.98
CA GLN A 5 -3.78 5.62 -13.35
C GLN A 5 -2.65 4.90 -14.02
N LYS A 6 -2.91 3.68 -14.44
CA LYS A 6 -1.89 2.88 -15.08
C LYS A 6 -1.32 3.57 -16.31
N SER A 7 -2.17 4.12 -17.17
CA SER A 7 -1.68 4.81 -18.36
C SER A 7 -1.04 6.16 -17.99
N LEU A 8 -1.48 6.79 -16.93
CA LEU A 8 -0.87 8.03 -16.47
C LEU A 8 0.56 7.83 -16.00
N ARG A 9 0.88 6.66 -15.51
CA ARG A 9 2.23 6.39 -15.04
C ARG A 9 3.21 6.05 -16.15
N MET A 10 2.72 5.60 -17.27
CA MET A 10 3.57 5.19 -18.38
C MET A 10 4.25 6.41 -18.98
N GLY A 11 5.58 6.36 -19.07
CA GLY A 11 6.37 7.46 -19.61
C GLY A 11 6.32 8.72 -18.79
N ARG A 12 5.85 8.64 -17.55
CA ARG A 12 5.76 9.79 -16.65
C ARG A 12 6.65 9.57 -15.45
N PHE A 13 7.02 10.67 -14.84
CA PHE A 13 7.84 10.62 -13.64
C PHE A 13 6.97 10.86 -12.43
N SER A 14 7.16 10.06 -11.41
CA SER A 14 6.65 10.37 -10.09
C SER A 14 7.53 11.48 -9.49
N GLN A 15 6.96 12.26 -8.59
CA GLN A 15 7.65 13.35 -7.96
C GLN A 15 8.28 12.90 -6.66
N ALA A 16 9.59 13.15 -6.50
CA ALA A 16 10.29 12.84 -5.26
C ALA A 16 9.70 13.68 -4.11
N ASN A 17 9.67 13.10 -2.92
CA ASN A 17 9.14 13.72 -1.70
C ASN A 17 7.65 14.07 -1.80
N GLN A 18 6.97 13.44 -2.74
CA GLN A 18 5.52 13.53 -2.87
C GLN A 18 4.89 12.42 -2.04
N ILE A 19 3.81 12.74 -1.33
CA ILE A 19 3.05 11.74 -0.59
C ILE A 19 2.04 11.09 -1.53
N TYR A 20 2.01 9.77 -1.51
CA TYR A 20 1.08 8.97 -2.32
C TYR A 20 0.26 8.06 -1.45
N HIS A 21 -1.00 7.91 -1.82
CA HIS A 21 -1.84 6.83 -1.33
C HIS A 21 -2.00 5.85 -2.49
N ILE A 22 -1.52 4.64 -2.32
CA ILE A 22 -1.64 3.62 -3.36
C ILE A 22 -2.43 2.43 -2.83
N THR A 23 -3.08 1.74 -3.77
CA THR A 23 -3.84 0.52 -3.49
C THR A 23 -3.47 -0.50 -4.54
N PHE A 24 -3.12 -1.70 -4.11
CA PHE A 24 -2.89 -2.80 -5.04
C PHE A 24 -3.61 -4.04 -4.54
N THR A 25 -4.14 -4.81 -5.49
CA THR A 25 -5.07 -5.88 -5.19
C THR A 25 -4.55 -7.22 -5.68
N THR A 26 -5.04 -8.29 -5.06
CA THR A 26 -4.73 -9.63 -5.51
C THR A 26 -5.54 -9.96 -6.76
N LYS A 27 -4.99 -10.86 -7.58
CA LYS A 27 -5.64 -11.33 -8.79
C LYS A 27 -6.94 -12.05 -8.43
N ASN A 28 -8.03 -11.65 -9.09
CA ASN A 28 -9.36 -12.17 -8.84
C ASN A 28 -9.82 -12.00 -7.39
N ARG A 29 -9.23 -11.06 -6.67
CA ARG A 29 -9.56 -10.74 -5.28
C ARG A 29 -9.47 -11.96 -4.37
N VAL A 30 -8.58 -12.90 -4.68
CA VAL A 30 -8.34 -14.06 -3.81
C VAL A 30 -7.79 -13.56 -2.46
N PRO A 31 -8.35 -14.01 -1.33
CA PRO A 31 -7.98 -13.49 -0.01
C PRO A 31 -6.66 -14.07 0.51
N ILE A 32 -5.57 -13.82 -0.20
CA ILE A 32 -4.23 -14.30 0.10
C ILE A 32 -3.79 -13.89 1.50
N PHE A 33 -4.12 -12.66 1.90
CA PHE A 33 -3.64 -12.09 3.16
C PHE A 33 -4.57 -12.35 4.34
N LYS A 34 -5.58 -13.17 4.14
CA LYS A 34 -6.30 -13.74 5.28
C LYS A 34 -5.35 -14.60 6.12
N SER A 35 -4.34 -15.18 5.48
CA SER A 35 -3.24 -15.84 6.18
C SER A 35 -2.40 -14.79 6.91
N PHE A 36 -2.24 -14.95 8.22
CA PHE A 36 -1.42 -14.06 9.04
C PHE A 36 0.00 -14.01 8.49
N ALA A 37 0.58 -15.17 8.18
CA ALA A 37 1.94 -15.26 7.66
C ALA A 37 2.09 -14.48 6.36
N ASN A 38 1.13 -14.60 5.44
CA ASN A 38 1.21 -13.89 4.17
C ASN A 38 1.06 -12.38 4.34
N ALA A 39 0.19 -11.94 5.25
CA ALA A 39 0.06 -10.52 5.55
C ALA A 39 1.37 -9.96 6.10
N ARG A 40 2.08 -10.72 6.94
CA ARG A 40 3.38 -10.28 7.48
C ARG A 40 4.43 -10.11 6.39
N LEU A 41 4.35 -10.86 5.31
CA LEU A 41 5.26 -10.68 4.18
C LEU A 41 5.14 -9.30 3.56
N VAL A 42 3.90 -8.81 3.42
CA VAL A 42 3.67 -7.46 2.92
C VAL A 42 4.26 -6.44 3.88
N ILE A 43 3.94 -6.57 5.17
CA ILE A 43 4.43 -5.63 6.19
C ILE A 43 5.95 -5.59 6.19
N HIS A 44 6.59 -6.74 6.09
CA HIS A 44 8.05 -6.83 6.00
C HIS A 44 8.59 -6.09 4.79
N ALA A 45 7.95 -6.24 3.64
CA ALA A 45 8.38 -5.56 2.41
C ALA A 45 8.26 -4.04 2.55
N LEU A 46 7.18 -3.55 3.16
CA LEU A 46 7.00 -2.13 3.41
C LEU A 46 8.07 -1.58 4.35
N LYS A 47 8.35 -2.30 5.43
CA LYS A 47 9.40 -1.92 6.37
C LYS A 47 10.76 -1.85 5.69
N GLN A 48 11.07 -2.82 4.86
CA GLN A 48 12.34 -2.86 4.14
C GLN A 48 12.47 -1.67 3.18
N SER A 49 11.37 -1.28 2.53
CA SER A 49 11.36 -0.10 1.69
C SER A 49 11.76 1.15 2.47
N ASP A 50 11.24 1.29 3.69
CA ASP A 50 11.59 2.41 4.57
C ASP A 50 13.05 2.32 5.01
N GLU A 51 13.53 1.15 5.38
CA GLU A 51 14.91 0.94 5.82
C GLU A 51 15.91 1.29 4.72
N LEU A 52 15.55 0.98 3.47
CA LEU A 52 16.37 1.32 2.32
C LEU A 52 16.21 2.78 1.88
N GLN A 53 15.37 3.53 2.58
CA GLN A 53 15.09 4.94 2.28
C GLN A 53 14.46 5.16 0.91
N HIS A 54 13.74 4.16 0.42
CA HIS A 54 12.94 4.31 -0.80
C HIS A 54 11.66 5.07 -0.51
N THR A 55 11.15 4.91 0.70
CA THR A 55 9.89 5.50 1.16
C THR A 55 10.00 5.89 2.62
N ASN A 56 9.02 6.67 3.06
CA ASN A 56 8.77 6.89 4.49
C ASN A 56 7.29 6.63 4.71
N THR A 57 6.96 5.48 5.27
CA THR A 57 5.58 5.05 5.46
C THR A 57 4.88 5.88 6.52
N LEU A 58 3.69 6.36 6.20
CA LEU A 58 2.85 7.12 7.12
C LEU A 58 1.72 6.27 7.68
N ALA A 59 1.14 5.41 6.87
CA ALA A 59 0.09 4.51 7.30
C ALA A 59 -0.07 3.38 6.28
N PHE A 60 -0.57 2.24 6.74
CA PHE A 60 -0.95 1.15 5.85
C PHE A 60 -2.00 0.27 6.50
N VAL A 61 -2.69 -0.49 5.69
CA VAL A 61 -3.49 -1.63 6.13
C VAL A 61 -3.41 -2.73 5.08
N VAL A 62 -3.21 -3.96 5.54
CA VAL A 62 -3.20 -5.13 4.67
C VAL A 62 -4.55 -5.84 4.86
N MET A 63 -5.42 -5.66 3.88
CA MET A 63 -6.72 -6.34 3.85
C MET A 63 -6.55 -7.74 3.26
N PRO A 64 -7.53 -8.63 3.40
CA PRO A 64 -7.37 -9.99 2.88
C PRO A 64 -7.00 -10.07 1.40
N ASP A 65 -7.48 -9.13 0.58
CA ASP A 65 -7.31 -9.18 -0.87
C ASP A 65 -6.73 -7.89 -1.47
N HIS A 66 -6.28 -6.95 -0.63
CA HIS A 66 -5.67 -5.72 -1.12
C HIS A 66 -4.91 -5.02 -0.01
N VAL A 67 -4.08 -4.06 -0.43
CA VAL A 67 -3.24 -3.28 0.48
C VAL A 67 -3.46 -1.81 0.20
N HIS A 68 -3.65 -1.03 1.26
CA HIS A 68 -3.57 0.44 1.19
C HIS A 68 -2.27 0.89 1.83
N TRP A 69 -1.56 1.77 1.16
CA TRP A 69 -0.27 2.25 1.65
C TRP A 69 -0.14 3.74 1.39
N LEU A 70 0.05 4.50 2.46
CA LEU A 70 0.26 5.95 2.44
C LEU A 70 1.70 6.21 2.81
N PHE A 71 2.46 6.86 1.94
CA PHE A 71 3.87 7.06 2.17
C PHE A 71 4.42 8.27 1.42
N ASP A 72 5.51 8.81 1.95
CA ASP A 72 6.31 9.83 1.29
C ASP A 72 7.33 9.11 0.41
N LEU A 73 7.33 9.44 -0.87
CA LEU A 73 8.26 8.83 -1.81
C LEU A 73 9.64 9.46 -1.65
N GLY A 74 10.65 8.63 -1.46
CA GLY A 74 12.02 9.12 -1.43
C GLY A 74 12.49 9.55 -2.82
N SER A 75 13.75 9.95 -2.91
CA SER A 75 14.33 10.44 -4.15
C SER A 75 15.08 9.39 -4.95
N LYS A 76 15.21 8.17 -4.43
CA LYS A 76 16.04 7.13 -5.06
C LYS A 76 15.38 6.44 -6.25
N HIS A 77 14.06 6.26 -6.19
CA HIS A 77 13.33 5.48 -7.18
C HIS A 77 12.03 6.16 -7.58
N GLN A 78 11.54 5.80 -8.75
CA GLN A 78 10.23 6.22 -9.22
C GLN A 78 9.16 5.41 -8.48
N LEU A 79 7.94 5.94 -8.43
CA LEU A 79 6.82 5.29 -7.76
C LEU A 79 6.59 3.87 -8.28
N HIS A 80 6.57 3.68 -9.60
CA HIS A 80 6.31 2.36 -10.18
C HIS A 80 7.39 1.34 -9.81
N GLN A 81 8.64 1.78 -9.64
CA GLN A 81 9.74 0.91 -9.22
C GLN A 81 9.54 0.45 -7.80
N VAL A 82 9.12 1.36 -6.91
CA VAL A 82 8.87 1.05 -5.52
C VAL A 82 7.75 0.02 -5.39
N VAL A 83 6.62 0.25 -6.07
CA VAL A 83 5.49 -0.68 -6.02
C VAL A 83 5.86 -2.03 -6.60
N LYS A 84 6.57 -2.04 -7.73
CA LYS A 84 7.02 -3.27 -8.36
C LYS A 84 7.91 -4.09 -7.42
N THR A 85 8.81 -3.41 -6.71
CA THR A 85 9.70 -4.08 -5.75
C THR A 85 8.92 -4.74 -4.62
N ILE A 86 7.93 -4.03 -4.05
CA ILE A 86 7.09 -4.60 -3.00
C ILE A 86 6.37 -5.84 -3.51
N LYS A 87 5.71 -5.73 -4.65
CA LYS A 87 4.96 -6.85 -5.23
C LYS A 87 5.85 -8.05 -5.51
N SER A 88 7.03 -7.80 -6.07
CA SER A 88 7.97 -8.88 -6.41
C SER A 88 8.46 -9.61 -5.18
N LYS A 89 8.80 -8.88 -4.12
CA LYS A 89 9.28 -9.50 -2.88
C LYS A 89 8.24 -10.43 -2.28
N VAL A 90 6.99 -9.99 -2.25
CA VAL A 90 5.91 -10.81 -1.71
C VAL A 90 5.67 -12.04 -2.60
N THR A 91 5.64 -11.85 -3.92
CA THR A 91 5.46 -12.93 -4.87
C THR A 91 6.54 -14.01 -4.71
N ILE A 92 7.80 -13.60 -4.58
CA ILE A 92 8.91 -14.53 -4.43
C ILE A 92 8.75 -15.36 -3.15
N LYS A 93 8.36 -14.71 -2.06
CA LYS A 93 8.19 -15.40 -0.78
C LYS A 93 7.01 -16.37 -0.79
N ILE A 94 5.92 -15.99 -1.45
CA ILE A 94 4.74 -16.87 -1.56
C ILE A 94 5.00 -17.99 -2.56
N GLY A 95 5.79 -17.71 -3.61
CA GLY A 95 6.21 -18.72 -4.56
C GLY A 95 5.30 -18.84 -5.79
N GLN A 96 4.38 -17.91 -5.98
CA GLN A 96 3.51 -17.89 -7.15
C GLN A 96 2.98 -16.49 -7.41
N PRO A 97 2.58 -16.18 -8.64
CA PRO A 97 1.97 -14.89 -8.95
C PRO A 97 0.65 -14.72 -8.19
N ILE A 98 0.49 -13.58 -7.53
CA ILE A 98 -0.70 -13.33 -6.72
C ILE A 98 -1.36 -11.99 -7.05
N TRP A 99 -0.69 -11.09 -7.75
CA TRP A 99 -1.16 -9.72 -7.91
C TRP A 99 -1.89 -9.49 -9.21
N GLN A 100 -2.94 -8.67 -9.13
CA GLN A 100 -3.52 -8.06 -10.31
C GLN A 100 -2.50 -7.08 -10.88
N ALA A 101 -2.44 -6.96 -12.20
CA ALA A 101 -1.52 -6.02 -12.84
C ALA A 101 -1.90 -4.58 -12.47
N GLY A 102 -0.88 -3.74 -12.32
CA GLY A 102 -1.06 -2.33 -12.03
C GLY A 102 -1.37 -2.05 -10.57
N TYR A 103 -1.73 -0.84 -10.31
CA TYR A 103 -2.11 -0.35 -8.99
C TYR A 103 -2.81 0.99 -9.14
N TYR A 104 -3.47 1.38 -8.08
CA TYR A 104 -4.21 2.62 -7.99
C TYR A 104 -3.36 3.63 -7.23
N ASP A 105 -3.22 4.85 -7.74
CA ASP A 105 -2.40 5.84 -7.04
C ASP A 105 -3.08 7.19 -6.99
N HIS A 106 -2.90 7.86 -5.88
CA HIS A 106 -3.37 9.22 -5.66
C HIS A 106 -2.24 10.02 -5.02
N ALA A 107 -1.76 11.02 -5.73
CA ALA A 107 -0.79 11.96 -5.17
C ALA A 107 -1.54 12.92 -4.25
N ILE A 108 -1.13 12.98 -2.99
CA ILE A 108 -1.80 13.82 -2.00
C ILE A 108 -1.46 15.28 -2.27
N ARG A 109 -2.50 16.11 -2.41
CA ARG A 109 -2.32 17.54 -2.58
C ARG A 109 -2.08 18.21 -1.24
N LYS A 110 -1.46 19.40 -1.27
CA LYS A 110 -1.12 20.13 -0.05
C LYS A 110 -2.35 20.53 0.78
N ASP A 111 -3.50 20.69 0.13
CA ASP A 111 -4.72 21.08 0.80
C ASP A 111 -5.50 19.90 1.38
N GLU A 112 -5.02 18.67 1.18
CA GLU A 112 -5.68 17.48 1.71
C GLU A 112 -5.23 17.18 3.13
N ASP A 113 -6.14 16.65 3.93
CA ASP A 113 -5.87 16.29 5.31
C ASP A 113 -5.29 14.87 5.37
N ILE A 114 -3.97 14.78 5.51
CA ILE A 114 -3.26 13.51 5.54
C ILE A 114 -3.70 12.63 6.70
N VAL A 115 -3.94 13.23 7.86
CA VAL A 115 -4.35 12.47 9.05
C VAL A 115 -5.71 11.81 8.81
N ASN A 116 -6.64 12.53 8.19
CA ASN A 116 -7.95 11.96 7.88
C ASN A 116 -7.84 10.86 6.83
N ILE A 117 -6.94 11.00 5.85
CA ILE A 117 -6.68 9.93 4.87
C ILE A 117 -6.15 8.69 5.59
N ALA A 118 -5.21 8.88 6.50
CA ALA A 118 -4.65 7.77 7.27
C ALA A 118 -5.74 7.07 8.10
N ARG A 119 -6.59 7.85 8.76
CA ARG A 119 -7.71 7.30 9.54
C ARG A 119 -8.67 6.50 8.67
N TYR A 120 -8.95 7.00 7.47
CA TYR A 120 -9.80 6.31 6.52
C TYR A 120 -9.18 4.95 6.13
N ILE A 121 -7.87 4.94 5.91
CA ILE A 121 -7.13 3.73 5.54
C ILE A 121 -7.24 2.68 6.64
N ILE A 122 -6.89 3.04 7.87
CA ILE A 122 -6.86 2.06 8.97
C ILE A 122 -8.25 1.63 9.43
N ALA A 123 -9.28 2.37 9.05
CA ALA A 123 -10.67 1.99 9.34
C ALA A 123 -11.25 1.01 8.32
N ASN A 124 -10.49 0.64 7.28
CA ASN A 124 -10.94 -0.33 6.28
C ASN A 124 -11.48 -1.63 6.89
N PRO A 125 -10.80 -2.26 7.86
CA PRO A 125 -11.32 -3.50 8.45
C PRO A 125 -12.68 -3.33 9.13
N ILE A 126 -12.94 -2.16 9.72
CA ILE A 126 -14.24 -1.88 10.31
C ILE A 126 -15.30 -1.75 9.23
N ARG A 127 -15.02 -0.98 8.17
CA ARG A 127 -15.97 -0.80 7.06
C ARG A 127 -16.26 -2.11 6.34
N ALA A 128 -15.29 -3.01 6.30
CA ALA A 128 -15.45 -4.32 5.69
C ALA A 128 -16.16 -5.33 6.61
N GLY A 129 -16.46 -4.94 7.83
CA GLY A 129 -17.13 -5.82 8.78
C GLY A 129 -16.25 -6.88 9.40
N LEU A 130 -14.93 -6.75 9.29
CA LEU A 130 -14.00 -7.74 9.83
C LEU A 130 -13.80 -7.61 11.33
N VAL A 131 -13.83 -6.38 11.83
CA VAL A 131 -13.67 -6.08 13.25
C VAL A 131 -14.57 -4.92 13.62
N LYS A 132 -14.81 -4.72 14.92
CA LYS A 132 -15.60 -3.60 15.42
C LYS A 132 -14.72 -2.42 15.83
N LYS A 133 -13.45 -2.68 16.18
CA LYS A 133 -12.49 -1.66 16.60
C LYS A 133 -11.20 -1.83 15.82
N VAL A 134 -10.56 -0.71 15.50
CA VAL A 134 -9.30 -0.72 14.77
C VAL A 134 -8.26 -1.59 15.47
N GLY A 135 -8.16 -1.48 16.79
CA GLY A 135 -7.17 -2.23 17.55
C GLY A 135 -7.32 -3.74 17.48
N ASP A 136 -8.47 -4.24 17.06
CA ASP A 136 -8.70 -5.69 16.95
C ASP A 136 -8.19 -6.26 15.63
N TYR A 137 -7.77 -5.40 14.69
CA TYR A 137 -7.21 -5.86 13.41
C TYR A 137 -5.68 -5.75 13.48
N PRO A 138 -4.94 -6.83 13.17
CA PRO A 138 -3.49 -6.84 13.43
C PRO A 138 -2.61 -6.24 12.34
N HIS A 139 -3.13 -6.00 11.12
CA HIS A 139 -2.29 -5.70 9.95
C HIS A 139 -2.42 -4.25 9.52
N TRP A 140 -2.15 -3.31 10.43
CA TRP A 140 -2.17 -1.89 10.11
C TRP A 140 -1.14 -1.12 10.94
N HIS A 141 -0.83 0.10 10.48
CA HIS A 141 0.00 1.03 11.23
C HIS A 141 -0.30 2.44 10.76
N ALA A 142 -0.19 3.40 11.68
CA ALA A 142 -0.24 4.82 11.35
C ALA A 142 0.67 5.54 12.34
N ILE A 143 1.50 6.47 11.84
CA ILE A 143 2.49 7.14 12.67
C ILE A 143 1.86 8.04 13.74
N TRP A 144 0.59 8.42 13.55
CA TRP A 144 -0.12 9.27 14.52
C TRP A 144 -0.83 8.48 15.64
N LEU A 145 -0.76 7.15 15.59
CA LEU A 145 -1.47 6.30 16.55
C LEU A 145 -0.55 5.31 17.24
#